data_02e074e9c966981c4a5fbbfcd423755c
#
_entry.id   02e074e9c966981c4a5fbbfcd423755c
#
_cell.length_a   1.000
_cell.length_b   1.000
_cell.length_c   1.000
_cell.angle_alpha   90.00
_cell.angle_beta   90.00
_cell.angle_gamma   90.00
#
_symmetry.space_group_name_H-M   'P 1'
#
loop_
_entity.id
_entity.type
_entity.pdbx_description
1 polymer ?
#
loop_
_entity_poly.entity_id
_entity_poly.type
_entity_poly.pdbx_seq_one_letter_code
_entity_poly.pdbx_strand_id
1 'polypeptide(L)'
;MTLLRDMRYPTPQELALAARVLVDEHPGRAGLRQAGASRAGRPLWLLSVDGRGGGTRPVLVVAGAHANEPVGGATALELARRVVRDGGGGADWHFLLCADPDGADLHRTPRPRSLLDYHRNFFRPPGPEQPEWAPSLLTPDRLPPETRALTALLDELRPALQVSLHGTDLGGSWVQLTRDVPGLAEPFAKSAAELRIPVETGASDAAGWISPGPGIFVMPETGTGPAGAFHPEDTRLSTWCHAGTTAIVEVPMWASDLVDDPAPHPDPRGALRMLAGRLAEDSGRVAGLRSGARGADPGSAALLRAVDWTLGLIPRITAEWTGAGAPAEATAAAVGSIDAFGRRLSLRAAAMLLRVLRSQGHPAAPGLDRLVTGWCEEFAARFQARWVPVATQVEHQARTVLATYERL
;
A
#
# COMPACT_ATOMS: atom_id res chain seq x y z
N MET A 1 0.40 -8.26 -23.93
CA MET A 1 1.88 -8.32 -23.90
C MET A 1 2.60 -6.95 -23.89
N THR A 2 1.91 -5.83 -24.14
CA THR A 2 2.56 -4.52 -24.37
C THR A 2 2.75 -3.71 -23.08
N LEU A 3 1.87 -3.79 -22.09
CA LEU A 3 1.94 -2.94 -20.89
C LEU A 3 3.16 -3.21 -19.98
N LEU A 4 3.58 -4.47 -19.83
CA LEU A 4 4.77 -4.83 -19.04
C LEU A 4 6.08 -4.50 -19.75
N ARG A 5 6.08 -4.40 -21.10
CA ARG A 5 7.27 -4.00 -21.85
C ARG A 5 7.63 -2.52 -21.68
N ASP A 6 6.62 -1.67 -21.35
CA ASP A 6 6.81 -0.22 -21.26
C ASP A 6 7.40 0.26 -19.94
N MET A 7 7.68 -0.63 -18.97
CA MET A 7 8.30 -0.30 -17.67
C MET A 7 7.57 0.84 -16.91
N ARG A 8 6.24 0.87 -16.99
CA ARG A 8 5.41 1.87 -16.32
C ARG A 8 4.19 1.24 -15.65
N TYR A 9 3.62 1.95 -14.69
CA TYR A 9 2.36 1.58 -14.07
C TYR A 9 1.19 1.96 -14.99
N PRO A 10 0.22 1.05 -15.21
CA PRO A 10 -0.97 1.34 -16.00
C PRO A 10 -1.94 2.22 -15.22
N THR A 11 -2.65 3.10 -15.92
CA THR A 11 -3.78 3.85 -15.36
C THR A 11 -5.01 2.96 -15.17
N PRO A 12 -6.01 3.34 -14.33
CA PRO A 12 -7.26 2.60 -14.21
C PRO A 12 -7.98 2.37 -15.54
N GLN A 13 -7.92 3.34 -16.46
CA GLN A 13 -8.50 3.22 -17.79
C GLN A 13 -7.78 2.19 -18.67
N GLU A 14 -6.46 2.17 -18.61
CA GLU A 14 -5.65 1.18 -19.33
C GLU A 14 -5.83 -0.24 -18.77
N LEU A 15 -6.02 -0.36 -17.45
CA LEU A 15 -6.37 -1.63 -16.81
C LEU A 15 -7.71 -2.17 -17.31
N ALA A 16 -8.74 -1.31 -17.36
CA ALA A 16 -10.05 -1.69 -17.87
C ALA A 16 -10.02 -2.10 -19.35
N LEU A 17 -9.24 -1.37 -20.17
CA LEU A 17 -9.06 -1.72 -21.58
C LEU A 17 -8.35 -3.06 -21.76
N ALA A 18 -7.26 -3.30 -21.01
CA ALA A 18 -6.53 -4.55 -21.06
C ALA A 18 -7.36 -5.75 -20.56
N ALA A 19 -8.23 -5.53 -19.57
CA ALA A 19 -9.15 -6.55 -19.09
C ALA A 19 -10.22 -6.88 -20.16
N ARG A 20 -10.76 -5.91 -20.88
CA ARG A 20 -11.67 -6.15 -22.01
C ARG A 20 -11.01 -7.01 -23.09
N VAL A 21 -9.78 -6.66 -23.48
CA VAL A 21 -9.02 -7.48 -24.44
C VAL A 21 -8.90 -8.93 -23.97
N LEU A 22 -8.58 -9.14 -22.67
CA LEU A 22 -8.48 -10.49 -22.11
C LEU A 22 -9.82 -11.25 -22.18
N VAL A 23 -10.94 -10.57 -21.92
CA VAL A 23 -12.30 -11.17 -22.04
C VAL A 23 -12.62 -11.53 -23.49
N ASP A 24 -12.32 -10.65 -24.43
CA ASP A 24 -12.55 -10.88 -25.85
C ASP A 24 -11.70 -12.03 -26.41
N GLU A 25 -10.46 -12.19 -25.92
CA GLU A 25 -9.57 -13.31 -26.28
C GLU A 25 -9.99 -14.65 -25.64
N HIS A 26 -10.77 -14.62 -24.55
CA HIS A 26 -11.15 -15.81 -23.78
C HIS A 26 -12.64 -15.86 -23.44
N PRO A 27 -13.54 -15.83 -24.46
CA PRO A 27 -14.99 -15.85 -24.23
C PRO A 27 -15.41 -17.12 -23.50
N GLY A 28 -16.33 -16.96 -22.54
CA GLY A 28 -16.82 -18.06 -21.70
C GLY A 28 -15.88 -18.48 -20.55
N ARG A 29 -14.68 -17.87 -20.47
CA ARG A 29 -13.74 -18.10 -19.35
C ARG A 29 -13.46 -16.84 -18.54
N ALA A 30 -13.48 -15.70 -19.17
CA ALA A 30 -13.29 -14.41 -18.52
C ALA A 30 -14.52 -13.54 -18.68
N GLY A 31 -14.81 -12.74 -17.68
CA GLY A 31 -15.90 -11.76 -17.69
C GLY A 31 -15.46 -10.45 -17.00
N LEU A 32 -15.95 -9.32 -17.52
CA LEU A 32 -15.71 -8.01 -16.93
C LEU A 32 -17.03 -7.35 -16.60
N ARG A 33 -17.22 -6.96 -15.33
CA ARG A 33 -18.41 -6.21 -14.90
C ARG A 33 -18.03 -4.99 -14.06
N GLN A 34 -18.92 -4.02 -13.99
CA GLN A 34 -18.83 -2.94 -13.02
C GLN A 34 -19.34 -3.45 -11.66
N ALA A 35 -18.49 -3.42 -10.62
CA ALA A 35 -18.85 -3.81 -9.27
C ALA A 35 -19.43 -2.64 -8.44
N GLY A 36 -19.18 -1.42 -8.87
CA GLY A 36 -19.62 -0.20 -8.21
C GLY A 36 -19.09 1.03 -8.94
N ALA A 37 -19.22 2.18 -8.29
CA ALA A 37 -18.63 3.42 -8.76
C ALA A 37 -17.95 4.16 -7.60
N SER A 38 -16.89 4.89 -7.91
CA SER A 38 -16.20 5.77 -6.97
C SER A 38 -17.04 6.99 -6.62
N ARG A 39 -16.57 7.78 -5.67
CA ARG A 39 -17.20 9.05 -5.25
C ARG A 39 -17.36 10.04 -6.42
N ALA A 40 -16.41 10.06 -7.37
CA ALA A 40 -16.50 10.85 -8.59
C ALA A 40 -17.25 10.15 -9.75
N GLY A 41 -17.89 9.00 -9.49
CA GLY A 41 -18.67 8.26 -10.49
C GLY A 41 -17.82 7.39 -11.44
N ARG A 42 -16.52 7.21 -11.17
CA ARG A 42 -15.67 6.33 -11.98
C ARG A 42 -16.00 4.86 -11.70
N PRO A 43 -16.09 3.99 -12.73
CA PRO A 43 -16.45 2.60 -12.54
C PRO A 43 -15.34 1.82 -11.79
N LEU A 44 -15.77 0.97 -10.86
CA LEU A 44 -14.95 -0.05 -10.19
C LEU A 44 -15.09 -1.35 -10.98
N TRP A 45 -14.06 -1.74 -11.72
CA TRP A 45 -14.11 -2.89 -12.61
C TRP A 45 -13.68 -4.16 -11.92
N LEU A 46 -14.53 -5.20 -11.96
CA LEU A 46 -14.22 -6.56 -11.54
C LEU A 46 -14.02 -7.43 -12.77
N LEU A 47 -12.82 -7.95 -12.93
CA LEU A 47 -12.47 -8.99 -13.88
C LEU A 47 -12.58 -10.34 -13.19
N SER A 48 -13.37 -11.27 -13.72
CA SER A 48 -13.51 -12.63 -13.20
C SER A 48 -12.96 -13.64 -14.20
N VAL A 49 -12.27 -14.66 -13.72
CA VAL A 49 -11.70 -15.74 -14.52
C VAL A 49 -12.11 -17.09 -13.90
N ASP A 50 -12.78 -17.91 -14.69
CA ASP A 50 -13.14 -19.29 -14.31
C ASP A 50 -11.90 -20.19 -14.26
N GLY A 51 -11.68 -20.83 -13.10
CA GLY A 51 -10.56 -21.71 -12.83
C GLY A 51 -10.73 -23.17 -13.25
N ARG A 52 -11.83 -23.52 -13.96
CA ARG A 52 -12.16 -24.88 -14.44
C ARG A 52 -12.38 -25.94 -13.34
N GLY A 53 -12.58 -25.53 -12.09
CA GLY A 53 -12.69 -26.45 -10.94
C GLY A 53 -14.04 -26.47 -10.22
N GLY A 54 -15.05 -25.77 -10.74
CA GLY A 54 -16.38 -25.69 -10.11
C GLY A 54 -16.50 -24.73 -8.94
N GLY A 55 -15.54 -23.78 -8.78
CA GLY A 55 -15.70 -22.57 -7.98
C GLY A 55 -15.82 -22.70 -6.46
N THR A 56 -15.36 -23.80 -5.86
CA THR A 56 -15.61 -24.09 -4.43
C THR A 56 -14.81 -23.21 -3.46
N ARG A 57 -13.76 -22.51 -3.93
CA ARG A 57 -12.86 -21.68 -3.10
C ARG A 57 -12.46 -20.41 -3.84
N PRO A 58 -13.36 -19.42 -3.98
CA PRO A 58 -13.07 -18.23 -4.77
C PRO A 58 -11.93 -17.41 -4.16
N VAL A 59 -11.16 -16.76 -5.02
CA VAL A 59 -10.07 -15.84 -4.66
C VAL A 59 -10.47 -14.44 -5.11
N LEU A 60 -10.40 -13.48 -4.20
CA LEU A 60 -10.57 -12.06 -4.52
C LEU A 60 -9.21 -11.35 -4.42
N VAL A 61 -8.76 -10.77 -5.52
CA VAL A 61 -7.57 -9.92 -5.56
C VAL A 61 -8.01 -8.47 -5.66
N VAL A 62 -7.62 -7.66 -4.69
CA VAL A 62 -7.89 -6.21 -4.62
C VAL A 62 -6.64 -5.46 -5.01
N ALA A 63 -6.74 -4.60 -6.01
CA ALA A 63 -5.66 -3.74 -6.47
C ALA A 63 -6.04 -2.26 -6.32
N GLY A 64 -5.03 -1.41 -6.14
CA GLY A 64 -5.20 0.04 -6.10
C GLY A 64 -6.09 0.54 -4.95
N ALA A 65 -6.04 -0.12 -3.80
CA ALA A 65 -6.68 0.35 -2.57
C ALA A 65 -6.01 1.64 -2.04
N HIS A 66 -4.74 1.81 -2.34
CA HIS A 66 -3.99 3.02 -2.07
C HIS A 66 -3.54 3.67 -3.38
N ALA A 67 -3.90 4.93 -3.58
CA ALA A 67 -3.61 5.70 -4.79
C ALA A 67 -2.12 5.77 -5.15
N ASN A 68 -1.28 5.83 -4.13
CA ASN A 68 0.18 5.94 -4.26
C ASN A 68 0.90 4.60 -4.51
N GLU A 69 0.17 3.48 -4.63
CA GLU A 69 0.69 2.12 -4.78
C GLU A 69 0.24 1.49 -6.12
N PRO A 70 0.74 2.00 -7.25
CA PRO A 70 0.14 1.72 -8.56
C PRO A 70 0.45 0.34 -9.15
N VAL A 71 1.29 -0.46 -8.50
CA VAL A 71 1.73 -1.78 -9.03
C VAL A 71 0.61 -2.81 -9.06
N GLY A 72 -0.31 -2.77 -8.08
CA GLY A 72 -1.33 -3.79 -7.87
C GLY A 72 -2.18 -4.09 -9.10
N GLY A 73 -2.59 -3.08 -9.86
CA GLY A 73 -3.37 -3.26 -11.08
C GLY A 73 -2.64 -4.05 -12.17
N ALA A 74 -1.34 -3.80 -12.34
CA ALA A 74 -0.51 -4.56 -13.29
C ALA A 74 -0.36 -6.03 -12.83
N THR A 75 -0.18 -6.25 -11.54
CA THR A 75 -0.11 -7.59 -10.94
C THR A 75 -1.44 -8.35 -11.10
N ALA A 76 -2.57 -7.69 -10.88
CA ALA A 76 -3.90 -8.27 -11.06
C ALA A 76 -4.13 -8.77 -12.50
N LEU A 77 -3.75 -7.96 -13.51
CA LEU A 77 -3.82 -8.36 -14.92
C LEU A 77 -2.86 -9.52 -15.26
N GLU A 78 -1.67 -9.51 -14.71
CA GLU A 78 -0.69 -10.60 -14.92
C GLU A 78 -1.20 -11.91 -14.29
N LEU A 79 -1.72 -11.85 -13.07
CA LEU A 79 -2.36 -13.01 -12.41
C LEU A 79 -3.55 -13.53 -13.24
N ALA A 80 -4.44 -12.66 -13.71
CA ALA A 80 -5.57 -13.06 -14.54
C ALA A 80 -5.11 -13.80 -15.80
N ARG A 81 -4.05 -13.34 -16.49
CA ARG A 81 -3.46 -14.04 -17.64
C ARG A 81 -2.90 -15.41 -17.27
N ARG A 82 -2.22 -15.53 -16.12
CA ARG A 82 -1.72 -16.83 -15.62
C ARG A 82 -2.86 -17.79 -15.33
N VAL A 83 -3.90 -17.30 -14.63
CA VAL A 83 -5.09 -18.11 -14.32
C VAL A 83 -5.79 -18.60 -15.60
N VAL A 84 -5.95 -17.73 -16.60
CA VAL A 84 -6.49 -18.12 -17.91
C VAL A 84 -5.64 -19.20 -18.58
N ARG A 85 -4.32 -19.06 -18.58
CA ARG A 85 -3.40 -19.99 -19.21
C ARG A 85 -3.33 -21.32 -18.48
N ASP A 86 -3.14 -21.28 -17.15
CA ASP A 86 -2.73 -22.40 -16.32
C ASP A 86 -3.89 -23.06 -15.55
N GLY A 87 -5.09 -22.46 -15.56
CA GLY A 87 -6.31 -23.01 -14.95
C GLY A 87 -6.51 -22.65 -13.48
N GLY A 88 -5.70 -21.77 -12.88
CA GLY A 88 -5.94 -21.17 -11.57
C GLY A 88 -6.06 -22.11 -10.36
N GLY A 89 -5.52 -23.33 -10.45
CA GLY A 89 -5.63 -24.33 -9.38
C GLY A 89 -7.06 -24.80 -9.09
N GLY A 90 -8.00 -24.57 -10.00
CA GLY A 90 -9.41 -24.95 -9.87
C GLY A 90 -10.30 -23.94 -9.15
N ALA A 91 -9.76 -22.83 -8.67
CA ALA A 91 -10.54 -21.74 -8.07
C ALA A 91 -11.02 -20.73 -9.10
N ASP A 92 -12.15 -20.09 -8.83
CA ASP A 92 -12.56 -18.89 -9.55
C ASP A 92 -11.82 -17.69 -8.98
N TRP A 93 -11.22 -16.89 -9.87
CA TRP A 93 -10.43 -15.73 -9.51
C TRP A 93 -11.13 -14.46 -9.91
N HIS A 94 -11.25 -13.53 -8.97
CA HIS A 94 -11.88 -12.25 -9.14
C HIS A 94 -10.87 -11.15 -8.85
N PHE A 95 -10.76 -10.16 -9.74
CA PHE A 95 -9.77 -9.08 -9.67
C PHE A 95 -10.48 -7.73 -9.67
N LEU A 96 -10.53 -7.06 -8.52
CA LEU A 96 -10.91 -5.65 -8.46
C LEU A 96 -9.71 -4.83 -8.94
N LEU A 97 -9.79 -4.30 -10.17
CA LEU A 97 -8.62 -3.76 -10.88
C LEU A 97 -8.08 -2.46 -10.29
N CYS A 98 -8.92 -1.66 -9.65
CA CYS A 98 -8.55 -0.45 -8.92
C CYS A 98 -9.67 -0.08 -7.95
N ALA A 99 -9.39 -0.15 -6.66
CA ALA A 99 -10.37 0.15 -5.62
C ALA A 99 -10.50 1.66 -5.33
N ASP A 100 -9.47 2.47 -5.62
CA ASP A 100 -9.49 3.94 -5.52
C ASP A 100 -9.09 4.62 -6.85
N PRO A 101 -9.97 4.61 -7.87
CA PRO A 101 -9.67 5.25 -9.14
C PRO A 101 -9.63 6.78 -9.07
N ASP A 102 -10.29 7.40 -8.10
CA ASP A 102 -10.26 8.85 -7.89
C ASP A 102 -8.92 9.29 -7.33
N GLY A 103 -8.41 8.56 -6.33
CA GLY A 103 -7.07 8.78 -5.80
C GLY A 103 -5.98 8.49 -6.83
N ALA A 104 -6.11 7.43 -7.62
CA ALA A 104 -5.17 7.10 -8.69
C ALA A 104 -5.09 8.20 -9.77
N ASP A 105 -6.20 8.92 -10.03
CA ASP A 105 -6.19 10.08 -10.93
C ASP A 105 -5.48 11.30 -10.31
N LEU A 106 -5.50 11.44 -9.00
CA LEU A 106 -4.75 12.48 -8.28
C LEU A 106 -3.27 12.12 -8.11
N HIS A 107 -2.90 10.85 -8.01
CA HIS A 107 -1.52 10.36 -7.95
C HIS A 107 -1.01 9.99 -9.34
N ARG A 108 -0.60 10.98 -10.13
CA ARG A 108 -0.20 10.78 -11.53
C ARG A 108 1.30 10.55 -11.68
N THR A 109 1.77 9.33 -11.38
CA THR A 109 3.19 9.01 -11.53
C THR A 109 3.39 7.66 -12.25
N PRO A 110 3.01 7.55 -13.54
CA PRO A 110 3.12 6.28 -14.27
C PRO A 110 4.56 5.80 -14.45
N ARG A 111 5.53 6.72 -14.46
CA ARG A 111 6.98 6.44 -14.59
C ARG A 111 7.78 7.36 -13.66
N PRO A 112 7.82 7.10 -12.36
CA PRO A 112 8.62 7.94 -11.47
C PRO A 112 10.11 7.74 -11.81
N ARG A 113 10.80 8.85 -12.09
CA ARG A 113 12.24 8.84 -12.42
C ARG A 113 13.10 8.88 -11.16
N SER A 114 12.53 9.30 -10.04
CA SER A 114 13.18 9.42 -8.75
C SER A 114 12.13 9.48 -7.63
N LEU A 115 12.56 9.33 -6.38
CA LEU A 115 11.71 9.57 -5.21
C LEU A 115 11.14 11.00 -5.21
N LEU A 116 11.89 11.99 -5.70
CA LEU A 116 11.41 13.37 -5.83
C LEU A 116 10.25 13.48 -6.84
N ASP A 117 10.38 12.85 -8.01
CA ASP A 117 9.32 12.84 -9.02
C ASP A 117 8.05 12.16 -8.50
N TYR A 118 8.21 11.03 -7.81
CA TYR A 118 7.12 10.34 -7.13
C TYR A 118 6.44 11.25 -6.08
N HIS A 119 7.19 11.84 -5.16
CA HIS A 119 6.62 12.66 -4.09
C HIS A 119 5.99 13.96 -4.62
N ARG A 120 6.54 14.60 -5.65
CA ARG A 120 5.92 15.78 -6.28
C ARG A 120 4.53 15.52 -6.87
N ASN A 121 4.21 14.27 -7.16
CA ASN A 121 2.91 13.84 -7.65
C ASN A 121 2.12 13.03 -6.61
N PHE A 122 2.63 12.93 -5.38
CA PHE A 122 2.05 12.11 -4.34
C PHE A 122 0.62 12.53 -3.99
N PHE A 123 -0.23 11.53 -3.81
CA PHE A 123 -1.54 11.63 -3.18
C PHE A 123 -1.87 10.32 -2.47
N ARG A 124 -2.35 10.40 -1.24
CA ARG A 124 -3.01 9.33 -0.49
C ARG A 124 -4.16 9.95 0.28
N PRO A 125 -5.41 9.48 0.13
CA PRO A 125 -6.54 10.03 0.84
C PRO A 125 -6.44 9.81 2.35
N PRO A 126 -7.18 10.58 3.17
CA PRO A 126 -7.33 10.30 4.60
C PRO A 126 -7.83 8.87 4.84
N GLY A 127 -7.48 8.27 5.98
CA GLY A 127 -7.91 6.91 6.35
C GLY A 127 -9.42 6.65 6.17
N PRO A 128 -10.34 7.56 6.61
CA PRO A 128 -11.76 7.40 6.37
C PRO A 128 -12.20 7.40 4.90
N GLU A 129 -11.33 7.80 4.00
CA GLU A 129 -11.58 7.81 2.55
C GLU A 129 -10.91 6.64 1.82
N GLN A 130 -10.11 5.80 2.51
CA GLN A 130 -9.41 4.65 1.93
C GLN A 130 -10.34 3.43 1.89
N PRO A 131 -10.49 2.75 0.74
CA PRO A 131 -11.48 1.69 0.55
C PRO A 131 -11.43 0.56 1.57
N GLU A 132 -10.24 0.07 1.88
CA GLU A 132 -10.04 -1.05 2.80
C GLU A 132 -10.05 -0.63 4.27
N TRP A 133 -9.60 0.58 4.56
CA TRP A 133 -9.40 1.05 5.93
C TRP A 133 -10.61 1.77 6.54
N ALA A 134 -11.50 2.32 5.72
CA ALA A 134 -12.65 3.10 6.19
C ALA A 134 -13.51 2.39 7.24
N PRO A 135 -13.77 1.05 7.19
CA PRO A 135 -14.57 0.36 8.22
C PRO A 135 -13.96 0.41 9.63
N SER A 136 -12.64 0.61 9.76
CA SER A 136 -11.97 0.79 11.06
C SER A 136 -12.25 2.16 11.69
N LEU A 137 -12.72 3.12 10.90
CA LEU A 137 -12.81 4.53 11.28
C LEU A 137 -14.22 5.10 11.18
N LEU A 138 -15.14 4.44 10.48
CA LEU A 138 -16.48 4.92 10.18
C LEU A 138 -17.54 3.87 10.47
N THR A 139 -18.74 4.35 10.79
CA THR A 139 -19.94 3.51 10.88
C THR A 139 -20.43 3.09 9.48
N PRO A 140 -21.16 1.97 9.33
CA PRO A 140 -21.57 1.44 8.02
C PRO A 140 -22.31 2.41 7.12
N ASP A 141 -23.13 3.30 7.70
CA ASP A 141 -23.89 4.34 6.98
C ASP A 141 -23.03 5.46 6.40
N ARG A 142 -21.81 5.63 6.90
CA ARG A 142 -20.86 6.66 6.50
C ARG A 142 -19.74 6.17 5.56
N LEU A 143 -19.71 4.87 5.27
CA LEU A 143 -18.66 4.28 4.42
C LEU A 143 -18.63 4.89 3.01
N PRO A 144 -17.44 5.11 2.44
CA PRO A 144 -17.28 5.53 1.05
C PRO A 144 -17.94 4.56 0.07
N PRO A 145 -18.38 5.02 -1.12
CA PRO A 145 -18.96 4.14 -2.11
C PRO A 145 -17.99 3.03 -2.57
N GLU A 146 -16.70 3.31 -2.61
CA GLU A 146 -15.64 2.34 -2.90
C GLU A 146 -15.59 1.21 -1.87
N THR A 147 -15.67 1.55 -0.58
CA THR A 147 -15.72 0.58 0.51
C THR A 147 -17.00 -0.24 0.46
N ARG A 148 -18.17 0.40 0.21
CA ARG A 148 -19.44 -0.33 0.06
C ARG A 148 -19.41 -1.32 -1.10
N ALA A 149 -18.77 -0.95 -2.22
CA ALA A 149 -18.60 -1.86 -3.36
C ALA A 149 -17.69 -3.04 -3.00
N LEU A 150 -16.58 -2.78 -2.31
CA LEU A 150 -15.66 -3.84 -1.86
C LEU A 150 -16.32 -4.78 -0.84
N THR A 151 -17.03 -4.26 0.17
CA THR A 151 -17.74 -5.11 1.14
C THR A 151 -18.86 -5.91 0.49
N ALA A 152 -19.60 -5.35 -0.48
CA ALA A 152 -20.59 -6.09 -1.24
C ALA A 152 -19.97 -7.23 -2.06
N LEU A 153 -18.78 -7.05 -2.63
CA LEU A 153 -18.03 -8.12 -3.29
C LEU A 153 -17.60 -9.22 -2.32
N LEU A 154 -17.15 -8.85 -1.13
CA LEU A 154 -16.77 -9.83 -0.11
C LEU A 154 -17.97 -10.66 0.35
N ASP A 155 -19.13 -10.03 0.53
CA ASP A 155 -20.37 -10.71 0.90
C ASP A 155 -20.90 -11.61 -0.22
N GLU A 156 -20.81 -11.16 -1.49
CA GLU A 156 -21.21 -11.91 -2.68
C GLU A 156 -20.32 -13.14 -2.89
N LEU A 157 -19.01 -12.93 -2.90
CA LEU A 157 -18.03 -13.93 -3.30
C LEU A 157 -17.64 -14.87 -2.15
N ARG A 158 -17.69 -14.38 -0.92
CA ARG A 158 -17.19 -15.12 0.28
C ARG A 158 -15.84 -15.78 0.03
N PRO A 159 -14.80 -15.02 -0.34
CA PRO A 159 -13.54 -15.57 -0.81
C PRO A 159 -12.87 -16.40 0.28
N ALA A 160 -12.34 -17.55 -0.10
CA ALA A 160 -11.46 -18.35 0.77
C ALA A 160 -10.13 -17.61 0.99
N LEU A 161 -9.68 -16.89 -0.02
CA LEU A 161 -8.52 -16.01 0.01
C LEU A 161 -8.87 -14.62 -0.55
N GLN A 162 -8.66 -13.60 0.25
CA GLN A 162 -8.53 -12.23 -0.22
C GLN A 162 -7.04 -11.89 -0.33
N VAL A 163 -6.63 -11.30 -1.44
CA VAL A 163 -5.29 -10.72 -1.59
C VAL A 163 -5.44 -9.22 -1.76
N SER A 164 -4.78 -8.44 -0.93
CA SER A 164 -4.64 -7.01 -1.14
C SER A 164 -3.23 -6.71 -1.66
N LEU A 165 -3.16 -6.11 -2.86
CA LEU A 165 -1.90 -5.82 -3.54
C LEU A 165 -1.46 -4.41 -3.20
N HIS A 166 -0.45 -4.32 -2.36
CA HIS A 166 0.13 -3.08 -1.86
C HIS A 166 1.55 -2.85 -2.37
N GLY A 167 2.07 -1.66 -2.12
CA GLY A 167 3.45 -1.33 -2.41
C GLY A 167 3.96 -0.17 -1.56
N THR A 168 5.19 -0.28 -1.10
CA THR A 168 5.85 0.81 -0.40
C THR A 168 6.71 1.65 -1.35
N ASP A 169 6.81 2.95 -1.09
CA ASP A 169 7.71 3.81 -1.86
C ASP A 169 9.19 3.41 -1.66
N LEU A 170 9.59 3.05 -0.43
CA LEU A 170 10.95 2.64 -0.11
C LEU A 170 10.95 1.60 1.00
N GLY A 171 11.72 0.54 0.84
CA GLY A 171 11.84 -0.53 1.86
C GLY A 171 12.20 -1.88 1.27
N GLY A 172 11.63 -2.93 1.84
CA GLY A 172 11.66 -4.31 1.38
C GLY A 172 10.28 -4.84 1.00
N SER A 173 10.22 -6.12 0.63
CA SER A 173 8.95 -6.83 0.44
C SER A 173 8.58 -7.61 1.70
N TRP A 174 7.29 -7.67 2.01
CA TRP A 174 6.75 -8.37 3.15
C TRP A 174 5.26 -8.69 2.97
N VAL A 175 4.72 -9.57 3.81
CA VAL A 175 3.33 -10.02 3.76
C VAL A 175 2.72 -9.92 5.14
N GLN A 176 1.52 -9.34 5.24
CA GLN A 176 0.66 -9.45 6.41
C GLN A 176 -0.42 -10.50 6.13
N LEU A 177 -0.69 -11.35 7.11
CA LEU A 177 -1.68 -12.41 7.04
C LEU A 177 -2.67 -12.26 8.18
N THR A 178 -3.97 -12.43 7.93
CA THR A 178 -4.97 -12.52 8.99
C THR A 178 -4.93 -13.86 9.73
N ARG A 179 -4.33 -14.89 9.11
CA ARG A 179 -4.04 -16.22 9.67
C ARG A 179 -2.74 -16.73 9.11
N ASP A 180 -2.02 -17.52 9.88
CA ASP A 180 -0.80 -18.17 9.39
C ASP A 180 -1.08 -19.05 8.15
N VAL A 181 -0.14 -19.01 7.21
CA VAL A 181 -0.11 -19.85 6.01
C VAL A 181 1.20 -20.65 6.05
N PRO A 182 1.18 -21.86 6.65
CA PRO A 182 2.39 -22.64 6.85
C PRO A 182 3.15 -22.90 5.54
N GLY A 183 4.47 -22.72 5.58
CA GLY A 183 5.34 -22.94 4.42
C GLY A 183 5.40 -21.79 3.41
N LEU A 184 4.75 -20.64 3.64
CA LEU A 184 4.80 -19.50 2.72
C LEU A 184 6.17 -18.78 2.74
N ALA A 185 6.87 -18.77 3.87
CA ALA A 185 8.11 -18.04 4.02
C ALA A 185 9.20 -18.46 3.02
N GLU A 186 9.31 -19.76 2.72
CA GLU A 186 10.33 -20.27 1.78
C GLU A 186 10.13 -19.76 0.34
N PRO A 187 8.97 -19.98 -0.34
CA PRO A 187 8.78 -19.51 -1.71
C PRO A 187 8.77 -17.98 -1.80
N PHE A 188 8.32 -17.28 -0.76
CA PHE A 188 8.40 -15.83 -0.67
C PHE A 188 9.86 -15.36 -0.67
N ALA A 189 10.68 -15.87 0.24
CA ALA A 189 12.11 -15.52 0.33
C ALA A 189 12.88 -15.91 -0.92
N LYS A 190 12.58 -17.09 -1.52
CA LYS A 190 13.17 -17.53 -2.79
C LYS A 190 12.84 -16.58 -3.93
N SER A 191 11.57 -16.18 -4.06
CA SER A 191 11.17 -15.20 -5.08
C SER A 191 11.86 -13.85 -4.89
N ALA A 192 11.95 -13.37 -3.65
CA ALA A 192 12.64 -12.13 -3.31
C ALA A 192 14.13 -12.18 -3.70
N ALA A 193 14.83 -13.26 -3.34
CA ALA A 193 16.25 -13.46 -3.63
C ALA A 193 16.52 -13.53 -5.14
N GLU A 194 15.74 -14.33 -5.89
CA GLU A 194 15.88 -14.45 -7.35
C GLU A 194 15.68 -13.12 -8.08
N LEU A 195 14.80 -12.26 -7.56
CA LEU A 195 14.46 -10.97 -8.14
C LEU A 195 15.25 -9.80 -7.52
N ARG A 196 16.15 -10.08 -6.57
CA ARG A 196 16.98 -9.09 -5.85
C ARG A 196 16.13 -8.01 -5.17
N ILE A 197 15.02 -8.41 -4.56
CA ILE A 197 14.20 -7.58 -3.71
C ILE A 197 14.55 -7.94 -2.26
N PRO A 198 14.95 -6.99 -1.39
CA PRO A 198 15.20 -7.29 0.01
C PRO A 198 13.89 -7.66 0.72
N VAL A 199 13.99 -8.53 1.71
CA VAL A 199 12.88 -8.93 2.57
C VAL A 199 12.87 -8.02 3.80
N GLU A 200 11.76 -7.35 4.05
CA GLU A 200 11.63 -6.49 5.22
C GLU A 200 11.32 -7.32 6.47
N THR A 201 12.28 -7.40 7.39
CA THR A 201 12.17 -8.22 8.62
C THR A 201 11.69 -7.43 9.83
N GLY A 202 11.62 -6.11 9.74
CA GLY A 202 11.25 -5.20 10.82
C GLY A 202 10.15 -4.20 10.41
N ALA A 203 9.15 -4.63 9.63
CA ALA A 203 8.10 -3.75 9.11
C ALA A 203 7.40 -2.96 10.23
N SER A 204 7.40 -1.61 10.13
CA SER A 204 6.81 -0.71 11.13
C SER A 204 5.31 -0.97 11.33
N ASP A 205 4.61 -1.32 10.26
CA ASP A 205 3.17 -1.57 10.26
C ASP A 205 2.79 -2.94 10.87
N ALA A 206 3.78 -3.79 11.14
CA ALA A 206 3.63 -5.09 11.79
C ALA A 206 4.52 -5.24 13.03
N ALA A 207 4.90 -4.12 13.65
CA ALA A 207 5.76 -4.12 14.83
C ALA A 207 5.16 -4.95 15.97
N GLY A 208 5.93 -5.93 16.44
CA GLY A 208 5.53 -6.83 17.53
C GLY A 208 4.55 -7.94 17.12
N TRP A 209 4.21 -8.08 15.83
CA TRP A 209 3.41 -9.20 15.35
C TRP A 209 4.22 -10.49 15.30
N ILE A 210 3.51 -11.64 15.36
CA ILE A 210 4.14 -12.94 15.18
C ILE A 210 4.68 -13.04 13.76
N SER A 211 5.94 -13.46 13.63
CA SER A 211 6.59 -13.69 12.34
C SER A 211 6.98 -15.16 12.23
N PRO A 212 6.24 -15.98 11.46
CA PRO A 212 6.58 -17.40 11.22
C PRO A 212 7.79 -17.56 10.31
N GLY A 213 8.26 -16.50 9.68
CA GLY A 213 9.48 -16.47 8.87
C GLY A 213 9.79 -15.06 8.36
N PRO A 214 10.98 -14.84 7.80
CA PRO A 214 11.40 -13.52 7.33
C PRO A 214 10.38 -12.88 6.37
N GLY A 215 9.95 -11.66 6.69
CA GLY A 215 9.00 -10.89 5.88
C GLY A 215 7.56 -11.40 5.92
N ILE A 216 7.23 -12.37 6.74
CA ILE A 216 5.86 -12.84 6.93
C ILE A 216 5.40 -12.45 8.34
N PHE A 217 4.26 -11.76 8.43
CA PHE A 217 3.71 -11.27 9.70
C PHE A 217 2.26 -11.69 9.83
N VAL A 218 1.90 -12.27 10.97
CA VAL A 218 0.54 -12.69 11.29
C VAL A 218 -0.11 -11.67 12.20
N MET A 219 -1.24 -11.14 11.76
CA MET A 219 -2.04 -10.15 12.47
C MET A 219 -2.48 -10.71 13.83
N PRO A 220 -2.20 -10.03 14.95
CA PRO A 220 -2.60 -10.49 16.26
C PRO A 220 -4.12 -10.55 16.39
N GLU A 221 -4.62 -11.44 17.22
CA GLU A 221 -6.01 -11.41 17.64
C GLU A 221 -6.29 -10.14 18.46
N THR A 222 -7.55 -9.69 18.43
CA THR A 222 -7.99 -8.46 19.12
C THR A 222 -7.59 -8.49 20.61
N GLY A 223 -6.95 -7.42 21.08
CA GLY A 223 -6.57 -7.26 22.49
C GLY A 223 -5.27 -7.95 22.93
N THR A 224 -4.54 -8.63 22.05
CA THR A 224 -3.32 -9.39 22.40
C THR A 224 -2.01 -8.81 21.85
N GLY A 225 -2.07 -7.79 21.00
CA GLY A 225 -0.88 -7.17 20.39
C GLY A 225 -0.33 -5.98 21.20
N PRO A 226 0.98 -5.65 21.06
CA PRO A 226 1.51 -4.41 21.61
C PRO A 226 0.84 -3.21 20.94
N ALA A 227 0.66 -2.13 21.71
CA ALA A 227 0.17 -0.87 21.16
C ALA A 227 1.17 -0.36 20.10
N GLY A 228 0.76 -0.28 18.86
CA GLY A 228 1.53 0.25 17.73
C GLY A 228 0.75 1.35 17.00
N ALA A 229 1.38 1.96 15.98
CA ALA A 229 0.76 3.03 15.18
C ALA A 229 -0.59 2.61 14.55
N PHE A 230 -0.79 1.30 14.38
CA PHE A 230 -2.07 0.69 14.04
C PHE A 230 -2.49 -0.21 15.20
N HIS A 231 -3.59 0.12 15.85
CA HIS A 231 -4.18 -0.73 16.87
C HIS A 231 -4.64 -2.05 16.24
N PRO A 232 -4.35 -3.24 16.80
CA PRO A 232 -4.84 -4.52 16.28
C PRO A 232 -6.35 -4.56 16.09
N GLU A 233 -7.09 -3.89 16.99
CA GLU A 233 -8.55 -3.74 16.90
C GLU A 233 -8.97 -2.96 15.66
N ASP A 234 -8.31 -1.84 15.34
CA ASP A 234 -8.59 -1.04 14.15
C ASP A 234 -8.33 -1.84 12.87
N THR A 235 -7.25 -2.60 12.84
CA THR A 235 -6.89 -3.46 11.71
C THR A 235 -7.93 -4.57 11.50
N ARG A 236 -8.44 -5.17 12.58
CA ARG A 236 -9.49 -6.21 12.53
C ARG A 236 -10.86 -5.68 12.07
N LEU A 237 -11.11 -4.40 12.18
CA LEU A 237 -12.34 -3.77 11.67
C LEU A 237 -12.27 -3.41 10.18
N SER A 238 -11.08 -3.49 9.55
CA SER A 238 -10.92 -3.26 8.11
C SER A 238 -11.58 -4.34 7.26
N THR A 239 -11.64 -4.14 5.94
CA THR A 239 -12.19 -5.14 5.01
C THR A 239 -11.38 -6.43 4.97
N TRP A 240 -10.17 -6.47 5.50
CA TRP A 240 -9.29 -7.64 5.49
C TRP A 240 -9.79 -8.81 6.35
N CYS A 241 -10.71 -8.57 7.27
CA CYS A 241 -11.21 -9.61 8.18
C CYS A 241 -12.55 -10.24 7.74
N HIS A 242 -13.01 -9.94 6.53
CA HIS A 242 -14.26 -10.49 5.97
C HIS A 242 -14.07 -11.78 5.17
N ALA A 243 -12.84 -12.09 4.75
CA ALA A 243 -12.52 -13.30 3.98
C ALA A 243 -12.14 -14.49 4.91
N GLY A 244 -11.99 -15.66 4.32
CA GLY A 244 -11.42 -16.82 5.00
C GLY A 244 -10.00 -16.57 5.50
N THR A 245 -9.12 -16.15 4.60
CA THR A 245 -7.77 -15.66 4.88
C THR A 245 -7.52 -14.43 4.03
N THR A 246 -6.85 -13.43 4.58
CA THR A 246 -6.35 -12.28 3.80
C THR A 246 -4.84 -12.24 3.84
N ALA A 247 -4.23 -12.02 2.66
CA ALA A 247 -2.82 -11.74 2.48
C ALA A 247 -2.65 -10.32 1.90
N ILE A 248 -1.97 -9.45 2.61
CA ILE A 248 -1.58 -8.12 2.14
C ILE A 248 -0.14 -8.24 1.68
N VAL A 249 0.10 -8.08 0.38
CA VAL A 249 1.41 -8.32 -0.24
C VAL A 249 2.06 -7.00 -0.60
N GLU A 250 3.08 -6.63 0.14
CA GLU A 250 3.85 -5.40 -0.04
C GLU A 250 5.08 -5.64 -0.92
N VAL A 251 5.32 -4.73 -1.86
CA VAL A 251 6.53 -4.72 -2.69
C VAL A 251 7.09 -3.31 -2.79
N PRO A 252 8.42 -3.10 -2.69
CA PRO A 252 8.99 -1.76 -2.74
C PRO A 252 9.11 -1.25 -4.19
N MET A 253 8.85 0.05 -4.39
CA MET A 253 9.24 0.77 -5.62
C MET A 253 10.74 1.04 -5.63
N TRP A 254 11.28 1.48 -4.50
CA TRP A 254 12.74 1.59 -4.26
C TRP A 254 13.12 0.64 -3.14
N ALA A 255 13.98 -0.31 -3.45
CA ALA A 255 14.53 -1.24 -2.49
C ALA A 255 15.61 -0.59 -1.63
N SER A 256 15.68 -1.01 -0.35
CA SER A 256 16.76 -0.68 0.56
C SER A 256 17.26 -1.96 1.22
N ASP A 257 18.55 -2.25 1.08
CA ASP A 257 19.15 -3.44 1.71
C ASP A 257 19.37 -3.28 3.23
N LEU A 258 18.96 -2.12 3.79
CA LEU A 258 19.03 -1.85 5.24
C LEU A 258 17.83 -2.39 6.03
N VAL A 259 16.82 -2.95 5.35
CA VAL A 259 15.54 -3.40 5.96
C VAL A 259 15.58 -4.84 6.48
N ASP A 260 16.67 -5.55 6.28
CA ASP A 260 16.87 -6.95 6.74
C ASP A 260 18.02 -7.12 7.76
N ASP A 261 18.60 -6.02 8.26
CA ASP A 261 19.68 -6.08 9.24
C ASP A 261 19.18 -6.60 10.60
N PRO A 262 19.50 -7.84 10.98
CA PRO A 262 19.06 -8.45 12.23
C PRO A 262 19.91 -8.01 13.45
N ALA A 263 20.96 -7.21 13.23
CA ALA A 263 21.82 -6.77 14.32
C ALA A 263 21.02 -5.98 15.37
N PRO A 264 21.27 -6.19 16.68
CA PRO A 264 20.66 -5.37 17.72
C PRO A 264 21.03 -3.89 17.54
N HIS A 265 20.03 -3.01 17.58
CA HIS A 265 20.29 -1.58 17.55
C HIS A 265 20.92 -1.14 18.91
N PRO A 266 22.01 -0.36 18.91
CA PRO A 266 22.74 -0.03 20.16
C PRO A 266 21.91 0.80 21.15
N ASP A 267 21.03 1.67 20.68
CA ASP A 267 20.11 2.49 21.48
C ASP A 267 18.77 2.73 20.75
N PRO A 268 17.84 1.76 20.75
CA PRO A 268 16.56 1.92 20.08
C PRO A 268 15.75 3.10 20.62
N ARG A 269 15.70 3.25 21.95
CA ARG A 269 14.92 4.33 22.60
C ARG A 269 15.47 5.71 22.29
N GLY A 270 16.79 5.85 22.25
CA GLY A 270 17.46 7.10 21.86
C GLY A 270 17.17 7.46 20.41
N ALA A 271 17.26 6.47 19.51
CA ALA A 271 16.92 6.64 18.09
C ALA A 271 15.46 7.08 17.90
N LEU A 272 14.52 6.41 18.55
CA LEU A 272 13.09 6.75 18.45
C LEU A 272 12.78 8.15 19.02
N ARG A 273 13.42 8.56 20.12
CA ARG A 273 13.29 9.95 20.63
C ARG A 273 13.79 10.98 19.62
N MET A 274 14.95 10.74 18.99
CA MET A 274 15.48 11.63 17.96
C MET A 274 14.54 11.71 16.75
N LEU A 275 14.02 10.57 16.31
CA LEU A 275 13.06 10.52 15.20
C LEU A 275 11.76 11.27 15.53
N ALA A 276 11.21 11.09 16.72
CA ALA A 276 10.03 11.79 17.18
C ALA A 276 10.25 13.31 17.21
N GLY A 277 11.39 13.77 17.73
CA GLY A 277 11.76 15.19 17.73
C GLY A 277 11.87 15.77 16.31
N ARG A 278 12.54 15.06 15.41
CA ARG A 278 12.63 15.45 14.00
C ARG A 278 11.26 15.49 13.32
N LEU A 279 10.44 14.47 13.51
CA LEU A 279 9.10 14.40 12.92
C LEU A 279 8.22 15.55 13.41
N ALA A 280 8.28 15.88 14.71
CA ALA A 280 7.56 17.02 15.28
C ALA A 280 8.03 18.35 14.68
N GLU A 281 9.35 18.56 14.52
CA GLU A 281 9.91 19.76 13.91
C GLU A 281 9.49 19.90 12.44
N ASP A 282 9.68 18.85 11.64
CA ASP A 282 9.36 18.85 10.21
C ASP A 282 7.87 19.05 9.97
N SER A 283 7.01 18.39 10.76
CA SER A 283 5.55 18.59 10.68
C SER A 283 5.13 20.00 11.09
N GLY A 284 5.76 20.58 12.10
CA GLY A 284 5.52 21.99 12.50
C GLY A 284 5.82 22.98 11.39
N ARG A 285 6.90 22.77 10.62
CA ARG A 285 7.22 23.60 9.44
C ARG A 285 6.13 23.51 8.37
N VAL A 286 5.63 22.29 8.08
CA VAL A 286 4.56 22.07 7.09
C VAL A 286 3.25 22.69 7.57
N ALA A 287 2.87 22.48 8.85
CA ALA A 287 1.66 23.03 9.45
C ALA A 287 1.63 24.57 9.42
N GLY A 288 2.78 25.23 9.64
CA GLY A 288 2.90 26.68 9.55
C GLY A 288 2.55 27.24 8.15
N LEU A 289 2.88 26.48 7.09
CA LEU A 289 2.55 26.85 5.71
C LEU A 289 1.11 26.48 5.32
N ARG A 290 0.52 25.49 5.97
CA ARG A 290 -0.83 24.99 5.67
C ARG A 290 -1.91 26.05 5.87
N SER A 291 -1.76 26.94 6.84
CA SER A 291 -2.73 27.99 7.16
C SER A 291 -2.97 28.98 6.00
N GLY A 292 -2.00 29.15 5.10
CA GLY A 292 -2.10 30.01 3.91
C GLY A 292 -2.73 29.34 2.68
N ALA A 293 -2.91 28.02 2.70
CA ALA A 293 -3.42 27.26 1.56
C ALA A 293 -4.96 27.14 1.58
N ARG A 294 -5.61 27.22 0.42
CA ARG A 294 -7.07 27.13 0.27
C ARG A 294 -7.46 26.04 -0.71
N GLY A 295 -8.57 25.32 -0.43
CA GLY A 295 -9.15 24.34 -1.35
C GLY A 295 -10.05 25.03 -2.38
N ALA A 296 -9.45 25.63 -3.39
CA ALA A 296 -10.19 26.42 -4.41
C ALA A 296 -10.93 25.52 -5.43
N ASP A 297 -10.52 24.27 -5.57
CA ASP A 297 -11.09 23.25 -6.46
C ASP A 297 -11.12 21.89 -5.76
N PRO A 298 -11.88 20.90 -6.29
CA PRO A 298 -12.01 19.58 -5.65
C PRO A 298 -10.66 18.85 -5.42
N GLY A 299 -9.70 18.97 -6.34
CA GLY A 299 -8.38 18.36 -6.23
C GLY A 299 -7.56 18.99 -5.12
N SER A 300 -7.49 20.32 -5.06
CA SER A 300 -6.84 21.07 -3.98
C SER A 300 -7.50 20.77 -2.62
N ALA A 301 -8.82 20.67 -2.56
CA ALA A 301 -9.54 20.33 -1.34
C ALA A 301 -9.20 18.89 -0.86
N ALA A 302 -9.10 17.92 -1.77
CA ALA A 302 -8.70 16.54 -1.45
C ALA A 302 -7.26 16.48 -0.92
N LEU A 303 -6.33 17.18 -1.58
CA LEU A 303 -4.94 17.29 -1.12
C LEU A 303 -4.84 17.89 0.28
N LEU A 304 -5.59 18.96 0.57
CA LEU A 304 -5.56 19.59 1.89
C LEU A 304 -6.16 18.71 2.98
N ARG A 305 -7.24 17.97 2.72
CA ARG A 305 -7.77 16.98 3.68
C ARG A 305 -6.72 15.90 3.99
N ALA A 306 -5.99 15.44 2.96
CA ALA A 306 -4.92 14.46 3.13
C ALA A 306 -3.72 15.02 3.92
N VAL A 307 -3.35 16.28 3.68
CA VAL A 307 -2.34 17.00 4.48
C VAL A 307 -2.76 17.09 5.94
N ASP A 308 -3.99 17.56 6.20
CA ASP A 308 -4.51 17.74 7.56
C ASP A 308 -4.60 16.40 8.30
N TRP A 309 -5.04 15.34 7.63
CA TRP A 309 -5.05 13.97 8.17
C TRP A 309 -3.64 13.49 8.54
N THR A 310 -2.69 13.61 7.62
CA THR A 310 -1.31 13.15 7.84
C THR A 310 -0.66 13.90 9.00
N LEU A 311 -0.79 15.22 9.04
CA LEU A 311 -0.27 16.04 10.14
C LEU A 311 -0.96 15.71 11.48
N GLY A 312 -2.25 15.40 11.46
CA GLY A 312 -3.02 15.00 12.64
C GLY A 312 -2.62 13.67 13.26
N LEU A 313 -2.00 12.75 12.49
CA LEU A 313 -1.49 11.47 13.01
C LEU A 313 -0.18 11.64 13.80
N ILE A 314 0.65 12.62 13.46
CA ILE A 314 2.01 12.74 13.95
C ILE A 314 2.13 12.86 15.48
N PRO A 315 1.29 13.65 16.18
CA PRO A 315 1.39 13.73 17.64
C PRO A 315 1.18 12.40 18.34
N ARG A 316 0.25 11.57 17.87
CA ARG A 316 0.01 10.22 18.44
C ARG A 316 1.22 9.31 18.18
N ILE A 317 1.73 9.28 16.95
CA ILE A 317 2.88 8.46 16.56
C ILE A 317 4.12 8.82 17.39
N THR A 318 4.42 10.12 17.53
CA THR A 318 5.58 10.57 18.31
C THR A 318 5.44 10.26 19.82
N ALA A 319 4.22 10.33 20.36
CA ALA A 319 3.92 9.94 21.72
C ALA A 319 4.14 8.42 21.95
N GLU A 320 3.74 7.57 21.01
CA GLU A 320 3.99 6.12 21.06
C GLU A 320 5.49 5.82 21.05
N TRP A 321 6.26 6.45 20.18
CA TRP A 321 7.71 6.24 20.07
C TRP A 321 8.52 6.71 21.30
N THR A 322 7.98 7.65 22.07
CA THR A 322 8.64 8.22 23.25
C THR A 322 8.05 7.73 24.57
N GLY A 323 6.93 7.01 24.51
CA GLY A 323 6.20 6.52 25.68
C GLY A 323 6.85 5.32 26.38
N ALA A 324 6.23 4.87 27.46
CA ALA A 324 6.71 3.72 28.25
C ALA A 324 6.72 2.40 27.46
N GLY A 325 5.87 2.29 26.44
CA GLY A 325 5.79 1.13 25.53
C GLY A 325 6.88 1.09 24.44
N ALA A 326 7.72 2.12 24.32
CA ALA A 326 8.81 2.12 23.35
C ALA A 326 9.77 0.95 23.62
N PRO A 327 10.13 0.14 22.59
CA PRO A 327 10.92 -1.06 22.78
C PRO A 327 12.29 -0.73 23.36
N ALA A 328 12.69 -1.51 24.39
CA ALA A 328 14.04 -1.41 24.97
C ALA A 328 15.08 -2.09 24.09
N GLU A 329 14.64 -3.10 23.34
CA GLU A 329 15.44 -3.88 22.41
C GLU A 329 14.74 -3.91 21.06
N ALA A 330 15.47 -3.69 19.98
CA ALA A 330 15.00 -3.76 18.60
C ALA A 330 16.17 -4.03 17.66
N THR A 331 15.89 -4.63 16.51
CA THR A 331 16.90 -4.77 15.44
C THR A 331 17.14 -3.45 14.72
N ALA A 332 18.29 -3.34 14.04
CA ALA A 332 18.58 -2.22 13.16
C ALA A 332 17.52 -2.08 12.06
N ALA A 333 17.05 -3.20 11.49
CA ALA A 333 15.95 -3.23 10.53
C ALA A 333 14.67 -2.61 11.09
N ALA A 334 14.24 -2.98 12.32
CA ALA A 334 13.03 -2.45 12.93
C ALA A 334 13.11 -0.93 13.19
N VAL A 335 14.23 -0.44 13.72
CA VAL A 335 14.45 1.00 13.91
C VAL A 335 14.52 1.73 12.56
N GLY A 336 15.17 1.12 11.55
CA GLY A 336 15.26 1.65 10.19
C GLY A 336 13.89 1.78 9.49
N SER A 337 13.02 0.79 9.65
CA SER A 337 11.65 0.82 9.12
C SER A 337 10.83 1.95 9.76
N ILE A 338 10.93 2.13 11.08
CA ILE A 338 10.27 3.23 11.80
C ILE A 338 10.83 4.59 11.34
N ASP A 339 12.15 4.72 11.12
CA ASP A 339 12.77 5.95 10.59
C ASP A 339 12.25 6.26 9.18
N ALA A 340 12.19 5.26 8.30
CA ALA A 340 11.63 5.42 6.96
C ALA A 340 10.16 5.85 7.02
N PHE A 341 9.36 5.22 7.87
CA PHE A 341 7.95 5.56 8.07
C PHE A 341 7.77 7.00 8.55
N GLY A 342 8.50 7.43 9.58
CA GLY A 342 8.38 8.78 10.13
C GLY A 342 8.75 9.87 9.13
N ARG A 343 9.89 9.74 8.44
CA ARG A 343 10.32 10.70 7.41
C ARG A 343 9.31 10.82 6.28
N ARG A 344 8.71 9.71 5.91
CA ARG A 344 7.67 9.62 4.88
C ARG A 344 6.45 10.46 5.20
N LEU A 345 6.02 10.55 6.46
CA LEU A 345 4.83 11.32 6.86
C LEU A 345 4.99 12.82 6.59
N SER A 346 6.06 13.45 7.09
CA SER A 346 6.33 14.87 6.85
C SER A 346 6.54 15.17 5.37
N LEU A 347 7.29 14.31 4.66
CA LEU A 347 7.59 14.46 3.24
C LEU A 347 6.32 14.39 2.38
N ARG A 348 5.42 13.45 2.65
CA ARG A 348 4.15 13.30 1.94
C ARG A 348 3.21 14.48 2.19
N ALA A 349 3.09 14.94 3.44
CA ALA A 349 2.31 16.12 3.77
C ALA A 349 2.87 17.38 3.06
N ALA A 350 4.19 17.59 3.09
CA ALA A 350 4.85 18.70 2.41
C ALA A 350 4.65 18.65 0.89
N ALA A 351 4.77 17.48 0.28
CA ALA A 351 4.62 17.28 -1.16
C ALA A 351 3.18 17.57 -1.63
N MET A 352 2.17 17.08 -0.91
CA MET A 352 0.76 17.37 -1.20
C MET A 352 0.45 18.85 -1.02
N LEU A 353 0.95 19.48 0.05
CA LEU A 353 0.80 20.92 0.27
C LEU A 353 1.48 21.74 -0.83
N LEU A 354 2.68 21.36 -1.27
CA LEU A 354 3.39 22.00 -2.37
C LEU A 354 2.57 22.05 -3.66
N ARG A 355 1.86 20.98 -3.99
CA ARG A 355 0.97 20.93 -5.16
C ARG A 355 -0.11 22.02 -5.08
N VAL A 356 -0.73 22.19 -3.91
CA VAL A 356 -1.74 23.21 -3.69
C VAL A 356 -1.13 24.62 -3.75
N LEU A 357 -0.02 24.85 -3.06
CA LEU A 357 0.62 26.18 -3.08
C LEU A 357 1.10 26.57 -4.48
N ARG A 358 1.57 25.62 -5.28
CA ARG A 358 1.95 25.87 -6.69
C ARG A 358 0.75 26.25 -7.55
N SER A 359 -0.37 25.52 -7.43
CA SER A 359 -1.58 25.84 -8.21
C SER A 359 -2.14 27.22 -7.90
N GLN A 360 -1.85 27.75 -6.70
CA GLN A 360 -2.30 29.08 -6.24
C GLN A 360 -1.26 30.18 -6.49
N GLY A 361 -0.09 29.87 -7.04
CA GLY A 361 1.00 30.85 -7.18
C GLY A 361 1.47 31.40 -5.82
N HIS A 362 1.31 30.64 -4.73
CA HIS A 362 1.61 31.11 -3.38
C HIS A 362 3.11 31.38 -3.21
N PRO A 363 3.52 32.50 -2.57
CA PRO A 363 4.93 32.91 -2.48
C PRO A 363 5.81 31.94 -1.70
N ALA A 364 5.24 31.09 -0.83
CA ALA A 364 5.99 30.07 -0.12
C ALA A 364 6.30 28.80 -0.95
N ALA A 365 5.68 28.62 -2.13
CA ALA A 365 5.86 27.41 -2.94
C ALA A 365 7.33 27.13 -3.31
N PRO A 366 8.17 28.10 -3.73
CA PRO A 366 9.58 27.85 -4.02
C PRO A 366 10.38 27.39 -2.79
N GLY A 367 10.08 27.93 -1.61
CA GLY A 367 10.70 27.53 -0.34
C GLY A 367 10.35 26.09 0.03
N LEU A 368 9.07 25.73 -0.05
CA LEU A 368 8.61 24.38 0.23
C LEU A 368 9.12 23.38 -0.81
N ASP A 369 9.28 23.77 -2.07
CA ASP A 369 9.88 22.90 -3.10
C ASP A 369 11.34 22.56 -2.81
N ARG A 370 12.13 23.51 -2.36
CA ARG A 370 13.52 23.25 -1.91
C ARG A 370 13.54 22.29 -0.73
N LEU A 371 12.63 22.45 0.23
CA LEU A 371 12.52 21.57 1.39
C LEU A 371 12.17 20.14 0.98
N VAL A 372 11.13 19.95 0.15
CA VAL A 372 10.73 18.63 -0.40
C VAL A 372 11.89 18.00 -1.18
N THR A 373 12.59 18.79 -1.99
CA THR A 373 13.74 18.28 -2.75
C THR A 373 14.85 17.77 -1.82
N GLY A 374 15.27 18.59 -0.84
CA GLY A 374 16.31 18.19 0.11
C GLY A 374 15.91 16.97 0.95
N TRP A 375 14.65 16.89 1.38
CA TRP A 375 14.16 15.71 2.12
C TRP A 375 14.12 14.45 1.26
N CYS A 376 13.75 14.53 -0.03
CA CYS A 376 13.82 13.39 -0.94
C CYS A 376 15.25 12.92 -1.18
N GLU A 377 16.20 13.85 -1.36
CA GLU A 377 17.61 13.54 -1.55
C GLU A 377 18.20 12.87 -0.30
N GLU A 378 17.92 13.42 0.89
CA GLU A 378 18.34 12.83 2.16
C GLU A 378 17.72 11.44 2.35
N PHE A 379 16.42 11.27 2.06
CA PHE A 379 15.71 10.00 2.20
C PHE A 379 16.31 8.94 1.27
N ALA A 380 16.55 9.28 0.00
CA ALA A 380 17.18 8.40 -0.97
C ALA A 380 18.58 7.98 -0.56
N ALA A 381 19.42 8.93 -0.11
CA ALA A 381 20.79 8.68 0.29
C ALA A 381 20.88 7.84 1.58
N ARG A 382 20.07 8.19 2.60
CA ARG A 382 20.07 7.50 3.89
C ARG A 382 19.72 6.02 3.77
N PHE A 383 18.75 5.69 2.93
CA PHE A 383 18.28 4.32 2.74
C PHE A 383 18.88 3.65 1.49
N GLN A 384 19.85 4.28 0.82
CA GLN A 384 20.50 3.74 -0.38
C GLN A 384 19.47 3.27 -1.43
N ALA A 385 18.46 4.09 -1.68
CA ALA A 385 17.29 3.75 -2.47
C ALA A 385 17.64 3.27 -3.89
N ARG A 386 17.25 2.06 -4.25
CA ARG A 386 17.48 1.42 -5.55
C ARG A 386 16.15 1.09 -6.23
N TRP A 387 15.91 1.67 -7.41
CA TRP A 387 14.69 1.41 -8.17
C TRP A 387 14.50 -0.08 -8.48
N VAL A 388 13.30 -0.59 -8.21
CA VAL A 388 12.88 -1.95 -8.60
C VAL A 388 12.03 -1.84 -9.87
N PRO A 389 12.42 -2.45 -11.01
CA PRO A 389 11.64 -2.40 -12.23
C PRO A 389 10.20 -2.88 -12.03
N VAL A 390 9.23 -2.23 -12.67
CA VAL A 390 7.79 -2.57 -12.50
C VAL A 390 7.51 -4.05 -12.79
N ALA A 391 8.13 -4.61 -13.84
CA ALA A 391 8.00 -6.03 -14.16
C ALA A 391 8.50 -6.94 -13.02
N THR A 392 9.57 -6.53 -12.33
CA THR A 392 10.12 -7.26 -11.17
C THR A 392 9.19 -7.20 -9.98
N GLN A 393 8.60 -6.02 -9.70
CA GLN A 393 7.59 -5.86 -8.66
C GLN A 393 6.37 -6.76 -8.93
N VAL A 394 5.83 -6.73 -10.16
CA VAL A 394 4.69 -7.55 -10.60
C VAL A 394 5.00 -9.04 -10.47
N GLU A 395 6.19 -9.46 -10.92
CA GLU A 395 6.60 -10.87 -10.85
C GLU A 395 6.67 -11.37 -9.42
N HIS A 396 7.27 -10.59 -8.50
CA HIS A 396 7.38 -10.96 -7.11
C HIS A 396 6.01 -11.06 -6.43
N GLN A 397 5.15 -10.04 -6.60
CA GLN A 397 3.78 -10.09 -6.07
C GLN A 397 3.00 -11.28 -6.62
N ALA A 398 3.06 -11.52 -7.93
CA ALA A 398 2.31 -12.62 -8.54
C ALA A 398 2.77 -13.99 -8.02
N ARG A 399 4.07 -14.22 -7.87
CA ARG A 399 4.62 -15.45 -7.27
C ARG A 399 4.18 -15.61 -5.82
N THR A 400 4.20 -14.54 -5.03
CA THR A 400 3.77 -14.56 -3.63
C THR A 400 2.29 -14.91 -3.51
N VAL A 401 1.43 -14.30 -4.35
CA VAL A 401 -0.02 -14.59 -4.37
C VAL A 401 -0.29 -16.06 -4.70
N LEU A 402 0.33 -16.58 -5.76
CA LEU A 402 0.17 -17.99 -6.16
C LEU A 402 0.68 -18.94 -5.07
N ALA A 403 1.85 -18.65 -4.48
CA ALA A 403 2.40 -19.44 -3.39
C ALA A 403 1.50 -19.43 -2.14
N THR A 404 0.82 -18.32 -1.84
CA THR A 404 -0.16 -18.23 -0.76
C THR A 404 -1.37 -19.09 -1.06
N TYR A 405 -1.92 -18.98 -2.27
CA TYR A 405 -3.10 -19.79 -2.68
C TYR A 405 -2.82 -21.30 -2.64
N GLU A 406 -1.67 -21.73 -3.12
CA GLU A 406 -1.27 -23.16 -3.16
C GLU A 406 -1.14 -23.80 -1.77
N ARG A 407 -1.05 -22.99 -0.71
CA ARG A 407 -0.84 -23.45 0.69
C ARG A 407 -2.09 -23.32 1.58
N LEU A 408 -3.18 -22.88 1.02
CA LEU A 408 -4.49 -22.82 1.68
C LEU A 408 -5.36 -24.04 1.34
#